data_88a4c3cb450dbfd79cb70e1afcf853d6
#
_entry.id   88a4c3cb450dbfd79cb70e1afcf853d6
#
_cell.length_a   1.000
_cell.length_b   1.000
_cell.length_c   1.000
_cell.angle_alpha   90.00
_cell.angle_beta   90.00
_cell.angle_gamma   90.00
#
_symmetry.space_group_name_H-M   'P 1'
#
loop_
_entity.id
_entity.type
_entity.pdbx_description
1 polymer ?
#
loop_
_entity_poly.entity_id
_entity_poly.type
_entity_poly.pdbx_seq_one_letter_code
_entity_poly.pdbx_strand_id
1 'polypeptide(L)'
;NNSDQILYADSIIIMESAFRNDNPQKYLKDLRNEGFAAQAIYMIPGSGKDVPVKPGESLLIALNAKNHKSVNGASFDLSKADFEFYDESKVSVKDEDNPSVKNLDKWYCYTQSFFVLNMHGNNAYAIAKIRGTKDDFLKNNTYDAQYHATNGKLMTTKAYFVPNAWIIDAVNLSYKDNDHQWRVMSILLDKGYTYCSDNKNDKSGIGTAVVRKVANGKYADTNNSTEDFTPKATPTVK
;
A
#
# COMPACT_ATOMS: atom_id res chain seq x y z
N ASN A 1 -12.80 6.87 -8.36
CA ASN A 1 -12.71 8.30 -8.66
C ASN A 1 -13.83 9.07 -7.93
N ASN A 2 -13.43 9.90 -6.96
CA ASN A 2 -14.35 10.67 -6.10
C ASN A 2 -14.62 12.09 -6.65
N SER A 3 -14.06 12.42 -7.80
CA SER A 3 -14.23 13.72 -8.46
C SER A 3 -15.41 13.70 -9.45
N ASP A 4 -15.74 14.84 -10.00
CA ASP A 4 -16.75 15.04 -11.06
C ASP A 4 -16.14 15.02 -12.48
N GLN A 5 -14.82 14.73 -12.58
CA GLN A 5 -14.09 14.69 -13.85
C GLN A 5 -13.45 13.33 -14.09
N ILE A 6 -13.13 13.02 -15.35
CA ILE A 6 -12.31 11.85 -15.67
C ILE A 6 -10.90 12.10 -15.14
N LEU A 7 -10.42 11.18 -14.29
CA LEU A 7 -9.04 11.12 -13.85
C LEU A 7 -8.29 10.01 -14.60
N TYR A 8 -6.99 10.12 -14.70
CA TYR A 8 -6.14 9.12 -15.32
C TYR A 8 -5.25 8.48 -14.25
N ALA A 9 -5.39 7.17 -14.09
CA ALA A 9 -4.69 6.42 -13.03
C ALA A 9 -3.30 5.95 -13.44
N ASP A 10 -2.97 5.97 -14.72
CA ASP A 10 -1.63 5.64 -15.17
C ASP A 10 -0.59 6.62 -14.62
N SER A 11 0.60 6.10 -14.38
CA SER A 11 1.69 6.78 -13.65
C SER A 11 1.44 7.03 -12.15
N ILE A 12 0.32 6.55 -11.59
CA ILE A 12 0.17 6.48 -10.14
C ILE A 12 0.98 5.29 -9.63
N ILE A 13 1.78 5.52 -8.60
CA ILE A 13 2.48 4.47 -7.86
C ILE A 13 1.71 4.08 -6.61
N ILE A 14 1.77 2.81 -6.29
CA ILE A 14 1.22 2.20 -5.08
C ILE A 14 2.39 1.71 -4.24
N MET A 15 2.40 2.04 -2.96
CA MET A 15 3.54 1.80 -2.09
C MET A 15 3.12 1.18 -0.76
N GLU A 16 3.99 0.30 -0.25
CA GLU A 16 3.94 -0.19 1.12
C GLU A 16 5.11 0.40 1.93
N SER A 17 4.84 0.79 3.17
CA SER A 17 5.85 1.38 4.05
C SER A 17 6.95 0.37 4.43
N ALA A 18 8.18 0.86 4.51
CA ALA A 18 9.32 0.09 5.02
C ALA A 18 9.27 -0.11 6.54
N PHE A 19 8.46 0.67 7.23
CA PHE A 19 8.30 0.61 8.67
C PHE A 19 6.92 0.07 9.03
N ARG A 20 6.83 -0.52 10.23
CA ARG A 20 5.62 -1.05 10.79
C ARG A 20 5.20 -0.26 12.02
N ASN A 21 3.90 -0.08 12.18
CA ASN A 21 3.33 0.69 13.30
C ASN A 21 3.49 0.01 14.67
N ASP A 22 3.77 -1.28 14.71
CA ASP A 22 4.02 -2.05 15.94
C ASP A 22 5.50 -2.12 16.36
N ASN A 23 6.41 -1.47 15.61
CA ASN A 23 7.84 -1.55 15.85
C ASN A 23 8.45 -0.20 16.26
N PRO A 24 8.77 -0.01 17.56
CA PRO A 24 9.24 1.25 18.12
C PRO A 24 10.72 1.58 17.83
N GLN A 25 11.19 1.39 16.60
CA GLN A 25 12.59 1.68 16.25
C GLN A 25 12.92 3.17 16.34
N LYS A 26 14.08 3.49 16.90
CA LYS A 26 14.67 4.84 16.90
C LYS A 26 15.69 4.92 15.75
N TYR A 27 15.30 5.56 14.66
CA TYR A 27 16.19 5.74 13.52
C TYR A 27 17.16 6.89 13.76
N LEU A 28 18.42 6.72 13.33
CA LEU A 28 19.46 7.74 13.42
C LEU A 28 19.12 8.98 12.58
N LYS A 29 18.55 8.76 11.40
CA LYS A 29 17.99 9.80 10.53
C LYS A 29 16.51 9.50 10.33
N ASP A 30 15.65 10.28 10.93
CA ASP A 30 14.21 10.13 10.84
C ASP A 30 13.64 11.12 9.83
N LEU A 31 13.16 10.61 8.69
CA LEU A 31 12.59 11.40 7.61
C LEU A 31 11.05 11.30 7.53
N ARG A 32 10.38 10.70 8.52
CA ARG A 32 8.94 10.42 8.46
C ARG A 32 8.08 11.68 8.29
N ASN A 33 8.54 12.83 8.81
CA ASN A 33 7.83 14.09 8.63
C ASN A 33 8.06 14.77 7.26
N GLU A 34 9.07 14.31 6.51
CA GLU A 34 9.46 14.87 5.22
C GLU A 34 8.93 14.03 4.05
N GLY A 35 8.72 12.72 4.27
CA GLY A 35 8.26 11.82 3.25
C GLY A 35 7.97 10.41 3.74
N PHE A 36 7.54 9.57 2.81
CA PHE A 36 7.18 8.19 3.00
C PHE A 36 8.34 7.27 2.62
N ALA A 37 8.76 6.40 3.54
CA ALA A 37 9.78 5.39 3.28
C ALA A 37 9.11 4.11 2.76
N ALA A 38 9.33 3.78 1.48
CA ALA A 38 8.70 2.65 0.81
C ALA A 38 9.64 1.45 0.68
N GLN A 39 9.13 0.24 0.95
CA GLN A 39 9.82 -1.03 0.70
C GLN A 39 9.25 -1.80 -0.50
N ALA A 40 8.08 -1.41 -1.00
CA ALA A 40 7.51 -1.90 -2.24
C ALA A 40 6.90 -0.74 -3.00
N ILE A 41 7.14 -0.68 -4.31
CA ILE A 41 6.72 0.41 -5.20
C ILE A 41 6.32 -0.20 -6.54
N TYR A 42 5.05 -0.05 -6.89
CA TYR A 42 4.48 -0.52 -8.14
C TYR A 42 3.72 0.60 -8.82
N MET A 43 3.85 0.73 -10.12
CA MET A 43 3.22 1.78 -10.92
C MET A 43 2.13 1.20 -11.82
N ILE A 44 1.01 1.89 -11.93
CA ILE A 44 -0.01 1.61 -12.95
C ILE A 44 0.59 2.02 -14.31
N PRO A 45 0.81 1.08 -15.25
CA PRO A 45 1.46 1.37 -16.52
C PRO A 45 0.60 2.27 -17.42
N GLY A 46 1.28 3.09 -18.23
CA GLY A 46 0.64 3.95 -19.21
C GLY A 46 1.42 5.23 -19.48
N SER A 47 0.93 6.01 -20.46
CA SER A 47 1.59 7.22 -20.96
C SER A 47 1.03 8.53 -20.38
N GLY A 48 0.06 8.44 -19.46
CA GLY A 48 -0.58 9.58 -18.79
C GLY A 48 -2.06 9.75 -19.16
N LYS A 49 -2.59 8.99 -20.13
CA LYS A 49 -4.00 9.02 -20.55
C LYS A 49 -4.55 7.66 -20.97
N ASP A 50 -3.88 6.58 -20.61
CA ASP A 50 -4.24 5.23 -21.07
C ASP A 50 -5.19 4.51 -20.10
N VAL A 51 -5.30 4.99 -18.87
CA VAL A 51 -6.14 4.39 -17.82
C VAL A 51 -7.14 5.43 -17.29
N PRO A 52 -8.17 5.80 -18.09
CA PRO A 52 -9.19 6.72 -17.62
C PRO A 52 -10.09 6.07 -16.58
N VAL A 53 -10.40 6.81 -15.52
CA VAL A 53 -11.35 6.43 -14.46
C VAL A 53 -12.42 7.51 -14.40
N LYS A 54 -13.65 7.19 -14.78
CA LYS A 54 -14.75 8.15 -14.77
C LYS A 54 -15.25 8.44 -13.34
N PRO A 55 -16.00 9.53 -13.13
CA PRO A 55 -16.64 9.79 -11.85
C PRO A 55 -17.42 8.58 -11.34
N GLY A 56 -17.17 8.20 -10.09
CA GLY A 56 -17.79 7.05 -9.44
C GLY A 56 -17.24 5.67 -9.84
N GLU A 57 -16.37 5.58 -10.85
CA GLU A 57 -15.68 4.33 -11.18
C GLU A 57 -14.50 4.06 -10.24
N SER A 58 -14.12 2.79 -10.14
CA SER A 58 -12.95 2.33 -9.39
C SER A 58 -12.16 1.32 -10.19
N LEU A 59 -10.87 1.19 -9.88
CA LEU A 59 -10.01 0.14 -10.38
C LEU A 59 -9.87 -0.96 -9.33
N LEU A 60 -9.90 -2.20 -9.79
CA LEU A 60 -9.61 -3.39 -8.99
C LEU A 60 -8.17 -3.84 -9.27
N ILE A 61 -7.35 -3.85 -8.24
CA ILE A 61 -5.98 -4.33 -8.32
C ILE A 61 -5.84 -5.55 -7.42
N ALA A 62 -5.51 -6.70 -8.01
CA ALA A 62 -5.37 -7.96 -7.31
C ALA A 62 -3.90 -8.25 -6.96
N LEU A 63 -3.65 -8.95 -5.85
CA LEU A 63 -2.35 -9.56 -5.61
C LEU A 63 -2.09 -10.71 -6.57
N ASN A 64 -3.16 -11.45 -6.86
CA ASN A 64 -3.17 -12.56 -7.81
C ASN A 64 -4.54 -12.57 -8.48
N ALA A 65 -4.59 -12.32 -9.78
CA ALA A 65 -5.82 -12.12 -10.54
C ALA A 65 -6.42 -13.45 -10.99
N LYS A 66 -6.90 -14.26 -10.04
CA LYS A 66 -7.56 -15.54 -10.32
C LYS A 66 -8.89 -15.69 -9.60
N ASN A 67 -9.64 -16.73 -9.95
CA ASN A 67 -10.87 -17.08 -9.25
C ASN A 67 -10.58 -17.82 -7.94
N HIS A 68 -10.44 -17.06 -6.85
CA HIS A 68 -10.21 -17.62 -5.52
C HIS A 68 -11.45 -18.33 -4.94
N LYS A 69 -12.66 -18.05 -5.45
CA LYS A 69 -13.90 -18.76 -5.06
C LYS A 69 -13.85 -20.25 -5.37
N SER A 70 -13.10 -20.64 -6.38
CA SER A 70 -12.96 -22.06 -6.75
C SER A 70 -12.29 -22.90 -5.65
N VAL A 71 -11.47 -22.26 -4.79
CA VAL A 71 -10.76 -22.89 -3.68
C VAL A 71 -11.43 -22.61 -2.34
N ASN A 72 -11.94 -21.39 -2.16
CA ASN A 72 -12.64 -20.95 -0.95
C ASN A 72 -13.88 -20.15 -1.34
N GLY A 73 -15.07 -20.73 -1.16
CA GLY A 73 -16.34 -20.10 -1.53
C GLY A 73 -16.64 -18.76 -0.86
N ALA A 74 -15.97 -18.45 0.26
CA ALA A 74 -16.07 -17.16 0.94
C ALA A 74 -15.14 -16.08 0.33
N SER A 75 -14.28 -16.46 -0.63
CA SER A 75 -13.37 -15.54 -1.31
C SER A 75 -14.03 -14.91 -2.55
N PHE A 76 -13.23 -14.23 -3.38
CA PHE A 76 -13.68 -13.51 -4.57
C PHE A 76 -13.15 -14.14 -5.87
N ASP A 77 -13.86 -13.90 -6.96
CA ASP A 77 -13.32 -14.07 -8.30
C ASP A 77 -12.64 -12.78 -8.71
N LEU A 78 -11.31 -12.79 -8.75
CA LEU A 78 -10.48 -11.66 -9.14
C LEU A 78 -9.90 -11.82 -10.55
N SER A 79 -10.33 -12.82 -11.32
CA SER A 79 -9.81 -13.15 -12.66
C SER A 79 -10.04 -12.04 -13.70
N LYS A 80 -10.86 -11.04 -13.38
CA LYS A 80 -11.15 -9.86 -14.21
C LYS A 80 -10.73 -8.57 -13.53
N ALA A 81 -9.72 -8.59 -12.66
CA ALA A 81 -9.13 -7.38 -12.12
C ALA A 81 -8.60 -6.48 -13.25
N ASP A 82 -8.51 -5.19 -13.00
CA ASP A 82 -7.93 -4.24 -13.96
C ASP A 82 -6.41 -4.38 -14.04
N PHE A 83 -5.80 -4.69 -12.89
CA PHE A 83 -4.34 -4.90 -12.76
C PHE A 83 -4.05 -5.97 -11.71
N GLU A 84 -2.83 -6.54 -11.79
CA GLU A 84 -2.28 -7.39 -10.73
C GLU A 84 -0.82 -7.08 -10.38
N PHE A 85 -0.46 -7.44 -9.15
CA PHE A 85 0.93 -7.40 -8.67
C PHE A 85 1.61 -8.72 -9.09
N TYR A 86 2.16 -8.77 -10.27
CA TYR A 86 2.96 -9.91 -10.72
C TYR A 86 4.44 -9.63 -10.60
N ASP A 87 5.19 -10.56 -10.02
CA ASP A 87 6.64 -10.52 -9.90
C ASP A 87 7.30 -11.75 -10.50
N GLU A 88 8.15 -11.54 -11.50
CA GLU A 88 9.03 -12.60 -11.93
C GLU A 88 10.00 -12.96 -10.80
N SER A 89 9.72 -14.08 -10.13
CA SER A 89 10.49 -14.53 -8.97
C SER A 89 11.87 -15.04 -9.35
N LYS A 90 12.90 -14.56 -8.62
CA LYS A 90 14.31 -15.01 -8.75
C LYS A 90 14.62 -16.25 -7.92
N VAL A 91 13.65 -16.75 -7.13
CA VAL A 91 13.78 -17.94 -6.27
C VAL A 91 12.83 -19.05 -6.71
N SER A 92 12.87 -20.20 -6.03
CA SER A 92 12.04 -21.36 -6.37
C SER A 92 10.55 -21.12 -6.19
N VAL A 93 10.16 -20.27 -5.22
CA VAL A 93 8.76 -19.89 -5.01
C VAL A 93 8.35 -18.91 -6.10
N LYS A 94 7.41 -19.30 -6.94
CA LYS A 94 6.96 -18.54 -8.11
C LYS A 94 5.65 -17.82 -7.83
N ASP A 95 5.49 -16.66 -8.45
CA ASP A 95 4.21 -15.99 -8.57
C ASP A 95 3.39 -16.59 -9.71
N GLU A 96 2.08 -16.37 -9.68
CA GLU A 96 1.17 -16.80 -10.74
C GLU A 96 0.68 -15.58 -11.52
N ASP A 97 0.93 -15.58 -12.82
CA ASP A 97 0.51 -14.53 -13.77
C ASP A 97 -0.84 -14.89 -14.39
N ASN A 98 -1.73 -13.91 -14.48
CA ASN A 98 -2.91 -14.02 -15.36
C ASN A 98 -2.65 -13.23 -16.64
N PRO A 99 -2.33 -13.89 -17.78
CA PRO A 99 -1.98 -13.18 -19.02
C PRO A 99 -3.13 -12.35 -19.61
N SER A 100 -4.33 -12.44 -19.07
CA SER A 100 -5.50 -11.63 -19.47
C SER A 100 -5.65 -10.36 -18.62
N VAL A 101 -4.87 -10.20 -17.57
CA VAL A 101 -4.87 -9.03 -16.68
C VAL A 101 -3.55 -8.29 -16.82
N LYS A 102 -3.59 -6.97 -16.86
CA LYS A 102 -2.35 -6.16 -16.96
C LYS A 102 -1.57 -6.21 -15.67
N ASN A 103 -0.26 -6.42 -15.77
CA ASN A 103 0.64 -6.34 -14.64
C ASN A 103 0.98 -4.89 -14.29
N LEU A 104 1.11 -4.60 -12.99
CA LEU A 104 1.73 -3.36 -12.53
C LEU A 104 3.23 -3.35 -12.86
N ASP A 105 3.77 -2.19 -13.18
CA ASP A 105 5.22 -2.03 -13.36
C ASP A 105 5.92 -2.02 -12.01
N LYS A 106 6.65 -3.09 -11.69
CA LYS A 106 7.47 -3.12 -10.49
C LYS A 106 8.65 -2.15 -10.58
N TRP A 107 8.66 -1.15 -9.70
CA TRP A 107 9.80 -0.26 -9.53
C TRP A 107 10.79 -0.82 -8.52
N TYR A 108 10.27 -1.26 -7.37
CA TYR A 108 11.07 -1.89 -6.33
C TYR A 108 10.21 -2.84 -5.49
N CYS A 109 10.81 -3.93 -5.03
CA CYS A 109 10.25 -4.75 -3.96
C CYS A 109 11.40 -5.31 -3.10
N TYR A 110 11.23 -5.29 -1.79
CA TYR A 110 12.22 -5.80 -0.84
C TYR A 110 12.37 -7.32 -0.89
N THR A 111 11.38 -8.05 -1.44
CA THR A 111 11.41 -9.50 -1.57
C THR A 111 12.11 -9.94 -2.87
N GLN A 112 12.65 -11.16 -2.88
CA GLN A 112 13.20 -11.80 -4.07
C GLN A 112 12.22 -12.76 -4.74
N SER A 113 11.12 -13.11 -4.05
CA SER A 113 10.05 -13.95 -4.58
C SER A 113 9.01 -13.10 -5.30
N PHE A 114 7.99 -12.71 -4.63
CA PHE A 114 6.92 -11.86 -5.12
C PHE A 114 6.36 -11.02 -3.97
N PHE A 115 5.67 -9.95 -4.31
CA PHE A 115 5.05 -9.07 -3.33
C PHE A 115 3.80 -9.72 -2.75
N VAL A 116 3.65 -9.62 -1.44
CA VAL A 116 2.42 -9.94 -0.73
C VAL A 116 2.13 -8.79 0.23
N LEU A 117 0.93 -8.23 0.18
CA LEU A 117 0.48 -7.25 1.17
C LEU A 117 0.66 -7.81 2.57
N ASN A 118 1.12 -6.98 3.50
CA ASN A 118 1.36 -7.41 4.86
C ASN A 118 0.08 -7.92 5.52
N MET A 119 -0.01 -9.25 5.68
CA MET A 119 -1.18 -9.92 6.27
C MET A 119 -1.42 -9.58 7.75
N HIS A 120 -0.43 -9.01 8.43
CA HIS A 120 -0.60 -8.52 9.80
C HIS A 120 -1.34 -7.18 9.88
N GLY A 121 -1.45 -6.44 8.77
CA GLY A 121 -2.17 -5.16 8.73
C GLY A 121 -1.55 -4.08 9.62
N ASN A 122 -0.23 -4.02 9.70
CA ASN A 122 0.51 -3.05 10.52
C ASN A 122 1.53 -2.22 9.72
N ASN A 123 1.45 -2.23 8.40
CA ASN A 123 2.13 -1.31 7.50
C ASN A 123 1.18 -0.19 7.07
N ALA A 124 1.75 0.91 6.59
CA ALA A 124 0.99 1.93 5.89
C ALA A 124 1.10 1.72 4.38
N TYR A 125 0.11 2.22 3.66
CA TYR A 125 0.07 2.25 2.20
C TYR A 125 -0.14 3.68 1.73
N ALA A 126 0.46 4.02 0.61
CA ALA A 126 0.29 5.33 0.00
C ALA A 126 0.22 5.22 -1.52
N ILE A 127 -0.47 6.18 -2.14
CA ILE A 127 -0.42 6.41 -3.57
C ILE A 127 0.23 7.75 -3.84
N ALA A 128 1.04 7.83 -4.89
CA ALA A 128 1.76 9.04 -5.24
C ALA A 128 1.92 9.18 -6.76
N LYS A 129 2.31 10.37 -7.18
CA LYS A 129 2.73 10.65 -8.54
C LYS A 129 4.19 11.06 -8.53
N ILE A 130 5.08 10.16 -8.98
CA ILE A 130 6.52 10.44 -9.05
C ILE A 130 6.81 11.18 -10.37
N ARG A 131 7.63 12.21 -10.27
CA ARG A 131 8.13 12.95 -11.43
C ARG A 131 9.45 12.33 -11.89
N GLY A 132 9.62 12.16 -13.20
CA GLY A 132 10.82 11.59 -13.78
C GLY A 132 10.73 10.09 -14.08
N THR A 133 11.85 9.49 -14.37
CA THR A 133 11.96 8.08 -14.74
C THR A 133 12.15 7.18 -13.51
N LYS A 134 11.87 5.89 -13.66
CA LYS A 134 12.16 4.87 -12.64
C LYS A 134 13.62 4.88 -12.23
N ASP A 135 14.53 4.95 -13.21
CA ASP A 135 15.97 4.88 -12.94
C ASP A 135 16.48 6.11 -12.18
N ASP A 136 16.00 7.31 -12.55
CA ASP A 136 16.30 8.54 -11.81
C ASP A 136 15.79 8.47 -10.38
N PHE A 137 14.56 8.00 -10.19
CA PHE A 137 13.99 7.85 -8.86
C PHE A 137 14.79 6.86 -8.01
N LEU A 138 15.06 5.66 -8.53
CA LEU A 138 15.80 4.62 -7.80
C LEU A 138 17.24 5.03 -7.48
N LYS A 139 17.84 5.90 -8.30
CA LYS A 139 19.18 6.42 -8.07
C LYS A 139 19.21 7.51 -6.99
N ASN A 140 18.23 8.42 -6.99
CA ASN A 140 18.30 9.65 -6.22
C ASN A 140 17.49 9.61 -4.91
N ASN A 141 16.59 8.64 -4.74
CA ASN A 141 15.65 8.58 -3.61
C ASN A 141 15.91 7.41 -2.66
N THR A 142 17.12 6.88 -2.61
CA THR A 142 17.50 5.84 -1.65
C THR A 142 17.47 6.39 -0.22
N TYR A 143 17.00 5.56 0.70
CA TYR A 143 16.99 5.85 2.12
C TYR A 143 17.46 4.63 2.90
N ASP A 144 18.66 4.69 3.44
CA ASP A 144 19.19 3.69 4.36
C ASP A 144 18.76 4.06 5.79
N ALA A 145 17.66 3.46 6.24
CA ALA A 145 17.15 3.64 7.58
C ALA A 145 18.00 2.88 8.59
N GLN A 146 18.81 3.59 9.36
CA GLN A 146 19.76 3.02 10.32
C GLN A 146 19.27 3.18 11.74
N TYR A 147 19.46 2.14 12.57
CA TYR A 147 19.16 2.14 13.98
C TYR A 147 20.08 1.17 14.74
N HIS A 148 20.28 1.40 16.04
CA HIS A 148 20.97 0.46 16.89
C HIS A 148 20.00 -0.57 17.46
N ALA A 149 20.29 -1.86 17.24
CA ALA A 149 19.59 -2.95 17.90
C ALA A 149 19.89 -2.96 19.41
N THR A 150 19.14 -3.71 20.19
CA THR A 150 19.31 -3.81 21.66
C THR A 150 20.70 -4.25 22.11
N ASN A 151 21.41 -5.00 21.27
CA ASN A 151 22.80 -5.44 21.50
C ASN A 151 23.86 -4.42 21.02
N GLY A 152 23.44 -3.21 20.63
CA GLY A 152 24.31 -2.15 20.14
C GLY A 152 24.74 -2.26 18.68
N LYS A 153 24.38 -3.34 17.97
CA LYS A 153 24.72 -3.53 16.55
C LYS A 153 23.98 -2.52 15.69
N LEU A 154 24.70 -1.86 14.78
CA LEU A 154 24.09 -1.01 13.75
C LEU A 154 23.35 -1.88 12.74
N MET A 155 22.06 -1.62 12.58
CA MET A 155 21.18 -2.25 11.60
C MET A 155 20.82 -1.24 10.52
N THR A 156 20.62 -1.73 9.31
CA THR A 156 20.21 -0.90 8.17
C THR A 156 19.04 -1.57 7.45
N THR A 157 17.98 -0.81 7.24
CA THR A 157 16.85 -1.19 6.38
C THR A 157 16.90 -0.31 5.14
N LYS A 158 17.09 -0.93 3.97
CA LYS A 158 17.03 -0.20 2.69
C LYS A 158 15.58 0.10 2.34
N ALA A 159 15.30 1.35 2.03
CA ALA A 159 14.01 1.84 1.56
C ALA A 159 14.21 2.89 0.45
N TYR A 160 13.11 3.34 -0.13
CA TYR A 160 13.10 4.49 -1.02
C TYR A 160 12.24 5.59 -0.41
N PHE A 161 12.75 6.81 -0.49
CA PHE A 161 12.12 7.98 0.10
C PHE A 161 11.25 8.71 -0.93
N VAL A 162 9.97 8.85 -0.63
CA VAL A 162 9.01 9.59 -1.46
C VAL A 162 8.58 10.84 -0.71
N PRO A 163 8.92 12.06 -1.20
CA PRO A 163 8.54 13.30 -0.55
C PRO A 163 7.03 13.43 -0.33
N ASN A 164 6.59 13.97 0.80
CA ASN A 164 5.17 14.15 1.12
C ASN A 164 4.42 14.93 0.03
N ALA A 165 5.08 15.88 -0.62
CA ALA A 165 4.48 16.68 -1.70
C ALA A 165 4.12 15.87 -2.97
N TRP A 166 4.58 14.61 -3.08
CA TRP A 166 4.24 13.71 -4.19
C TRP A 166 3.11 12.73 -3.83
N ILE A 167 2.80 12.61 -2.55
CA ILE A 167 1.75 11.72 -2.05
C ILE A 167 0.38 12.31 -2.39
N ILE A 168 -0.49 11.48 -2.95
CA ILE A 168 -1.88 11.82 -3.29
C ILE A 168 -2.78 11.48 -2.12
N ASP A 169 -2.60 10.28 -1.55
CA ASP A 169 -3.39 9.77 -0.44
C ASP A 169 -2.60 8.68 0.30
N ALA A 170 -2.90 8.47 1.58
CA ALA A 170 -2.26 7.45 2.38
C ALA A 170 -3.24 6.86 3.41
N VAL A 171 -2.99 5.61 3.80
CA VAL A 171 -3.74 4.93 4.86
C VAL A 171 -2.76 4.30 5.85
N ASN A 172 -2.95 4.61 7.12
CA ASN A 172 -2.16 4.08 8.20
C ASN A 172 -2.87 2.86 8.81
N LEU A 173 -2.28 1.67 8.66
CA LEU A 173 -2.82 0.45 9.25
C LEU A 173 -2.05 0.07 10.51
N SER A 174 -2.79 -0.35 11.53
CA SER A 174 -2.24 -0.83 12.78
C SER A 174 -3.16 -1.90 13.39
N TYR A 175 -2.84 -2.38 14.57
CA TYR A 175 -3.77 -3.13 15.41
C TYR A 175 -4.61 -2.16 16.25
N LYS A 176 -5.85 -2.54 16.57
CA LYS A 176 -6.72 -1.75 17.43
C LYS A 176 -6.09 -1.48 18.81
N ASP A 177 -5.44 -2.49 19.40
CA ASP A 177 -4.87 -2.45 20.75
C ASP A 177 -3.41 -1.99 20.78
N ASN A 178 -2.89 -1.43 19.68
CA ASN A 178 -1.49 -0.97 19.60
C ASN A 178 -1.37 0.47 20.12
N ASP A 179 -0.18 0.78 20.62
CA ASP A 179 0.23 2.16 20.91
C ASP A 179 0.58 2.89 19.60
N HIS A 180 -0.35 3.65 19.07
CA HIS A 180 -0.33 4.26 17.74
C HIS A 180 0.59 5.49 17.68
N GLN A 181 1.86 5.29 17.52
CA GLN A 181 2.87 6.35 17.58
C GLN A 181 3.28 6.92 16.21
N TRP A 182 2.44 6.89 15.18
CA TRP A 182 2.67 7.53 13.86
C TRP A 182 4.11 7.36 13.31
N ARG A 183 4.69 6.16 13.44
CA ARG A 183 6.11 5.92 13.15
C ARG A 183 6.43 5.75 11.69
N VAL A 184 5.44 5.46 10.88
CA VAL A 184 5.64 5.09 9.48
C VAL A 184 5.50 6.26 8.52
N MET A 185 4.72 7.29 8.87
CA MET A 185 4.50 8.48 8.04
C MET A 185 4.21 9.74 8.87
N SER A 186 4.17 10.88 8.19
CA SER A 186 3.77 12.16 8.76
C SER A 186 2.28 12.19 9.14
N ILE A 187 1.97 12.84 10.25
CA ILE A 187 0.58 13.14 10.65
C ILE A 187 -0.13 14.09 9.66
N LEU A 188 0.61 14.74 8.78
CA LEU A 188 0.02 15.57 7.72
C LEU A 188 -0.57 14.72 6.60
N LEU A 189 -0.07 13.49 6.40
CA LEU A 189 -0.62 12.53 5.45
C LEU A 189 -1.78 11.74 6.05
N ASP A 190 -1.63 11.29 7.29
CA ASP A 190 -2.68 10.58 8.02
C ASP A 190 -2.44 10.73 9.54
N LYS A 191 -3.31 11.46 10.20
CA LYS A 191 -3.27 11.65 11.66
C LYS A 191 -4.00 10.55 12.43
N GLY A 192 -4.67 9.63 11.71
CA GLY A 192 -5.41 8.51 12.25
C GLY A 192 -4.77 7.16 11.95
N TYR A 193 -5.52 6.11 12.19
CA TYR A 193 -5.22 4.75 11.80
C TYR A 193 -6.51 3.96 11.60
N THR A 194 -6.43 2.85 10.88
CA THR A 194 -7.51 1.88 10.77
C THR A 194 -6.97 0.46 10.90
N TYR A 195 -7.81 -0.55 11.03
CA TYR A 195 -7.37 -1.92 11.36
C TYR A 195 -8.33 -2.99 10.85
N CYS A 196 -7.81 -4.20 10.66
CA CYS A 196 -8.61 -5.41 10.48
C CYS A 196 -8.53 -6.35 11.70
N SER A 197 -7.49 -6.23 12.55
CA SER A 197 -7.26 -7.10 13.70
C SER A 197 -7.10 -6.29 14.98
N ASP A 198 -7.52 -6.85 16.11
CA ASP A 198 -7.39 -6.18 17.39
C ASP A 198 -5.94 -6.20 17.88
N ASN A 199 -5.21 -7.30 17.64
CA ASN A 199 -3.79 -7.45 17.94
C ASN A 199 -3.14 -8.46 16.98
N LYS A 200 -1.82 -8.62 17.07
CA LYS A 200 -1.04 -9.50 16.16
C LYS A 200 -1.43 -10.99 16.17
N ASN A 201 -2.13 -11.46 17.20
CA ASN A 201 -2.58 -12.84 17.34
C ASN A 201 -4.07 -13.02 16.97
N ASP A 202 -4.76 -11.91 16.74
CA ASP A 202 -6.17 -11.91 16.38
C ASP A 202 -6.36 -12.35 14.93
N LYS A 203 -7.01 -13.50 14.76
CA LYS A 203 -7.36 -14.05 13.44
C LYS A 203 -8.75 -13.61 12.96
N SER A 204 -9.50 -12.88 13.76
CA SER A 204 -10.85 -12.41 13.38
C SER A 204 -10.83 -11.37 12.25
N GLY A 205 -9.66 -10.79 11.98
CA GLY A 205 -9.45 -9.90 10.85
C GLY A 205 -9.35 -10.62 9.49
N ILE A 206 -9.17 -11.95 9.48
CA ILE A 206 -9.09 -12.70 8.22
C ILE A 206 -10.44 -12.65 7.49
N GLY A 207 -10.41 -12.26 6.20
CA GLY A 207 -11.61 -12.07 5.39
C GLY A 207 -12.34 -10.74 5.64
N THR A 208 -11.76 -9.83 6.43
CA THR A 208 -12.27 -8.47 6.59
C THR A 208 -11.42 -7.45 5.80
N ALA A 209 -11.93 -6.24 5.69
CA ALA A 209 -11.27 -5.14 5.01
C ALA A 209 -11.39 -3.83 5.80
N VAL A 210 -10.53 -2.88 5.50
CA VAL A 210 -10.77 -1.48 5.81
C VAL A 210 -11.46 -0.84 4.60
N VAL A 211 -12.61 -0.22 4.82
CA VAL A 211 -13.43 0.34 3.75
C VAL A 211 -13.66 1.82 4.00
N ARG A 212 -13.33 2.66 3.01
CA ARG A 212 -13.51 4.10 3.12
C ARG A 212 -15.00 4.44 3.25
N LYS A 213 -15.36 5.24 4.23
CA LYS A 213 -16.74 5.67 4.47
C LYS A 213 -17.23 6.56 3.33
N VAL A 214 -18.52 6.49 3.06
CA VAL A 214 -19.20 7.36 2.09
C VAL A 214 -20.19 8.25 2.84
N ALA A 215 -20.08 9.55 2.65
CA ALA A 215 -21.00 10.56 3.18
C ALA A 215 -21.47 11.47 2.04
N ASN A 216 -22.79 11.64 1.88
CA ASN A 216 -23.36 12.45 0.81
C ASN A 216 -22.89 12.07 -0.62
N GLY A 217 -22.71 10.77 -0.86
CA GLY A 217 -22.27 10.23 -2.14
C GLY A 217 -20.79 10.42 -2.45
N LYS A 218 -19.98 10.91 -1.51
CA LYS A 218 -18.51 11.09 -1.63
C LYS A 218 -17.78 10.26 -0.59
N TYR A 219 -16.62 9.77 -0.94
CA TYR A 219 -15.71 9.11 0.00
C TYR A 219 -15.15 10.14 0.97
N ALA A 220 -15.14 9.77 2.27
CA ALA A 220 -14.51 10.58 3.31
C ALA A 220 -13.00 10.69 3.09
N ASP A 221 -12.47 11.89 3.22
CA ASP A 221 -11.04 12.16 3.10
C ASP A 221 -10.69 13.38 3.95
N THR A 222 -10.26 13.12 5.17
CA THR A 222 -9.90 14.14 6.17
C THR A 222 -8.44 14.02 6.61
N ASN A 223 -7.63 13.20 5.92
CA ASN A 223 -6.30 12.78 6.36
C ASN A 223 -6.34 12.19 7.77
N ASN A 224 -7.36 11.38 8.05
CA ASN A 224 -7.55 10.72 9.32
C ASN A 224 -8.21 9.34 9.13
N SER A 225 -7.42 8.30 9.00
CA SER A 225 -7.93 6.95 8.75
C SER A 225 -8.90 6.45 9.82
N THR A 226 -8.83 6.95 11.05
CA THR A 226 -9.80 6.63 12.11
C THR A 226 -11.19 7.16 11.77
N GLU A 227 -11.27 8.35 11.20
CA GLU A 227 -12.52 8.99 10.80
C GLU A 227 -13.01 8.52 9.43
N ASP A 228 -12.06 8.30 8.49
CA ASP A 228 -12.34 8.09 7.08
C ASP A 228 -12.69 6.65 6.73
N PHE A 229 -12.31 5.67 7.56
CA PHE A 229 -12.51 4.25 7.25
C PHE A 229 -13.41 3.55 8.29
N THR A 230 -14.10 2.51 7.82
CA THR A 230 -14.74 1.50 8.66
C THR A 230 -13.77 0.33 8.81
N PRO A 231 -13.29 0.04 10.03
CA PRO A 231 -12.43 -1.11 10.29
C PRO A 231 -13.24 -2.42 10.27
N LYS A 232 -12.56 -3.55 10.04
CA LYS A 232 -13.17 -4.91 10.06
C LYS A 232 -14.47 -5.02 9.24
N ALA A 233 -14.60 -4.24 8.17
CA ALA A 233 -15.75 -4.29 7.29
C ALA A 233 -15.77 -5.56 6.44
N THR A 234 -16.94 -5.95 5.96
CA THR A 234 -17.08 -6.98 4.93
C THR A 234 -16.49 -6.45 3.61
N PRO A 235 -15.50 -7.11 3.02
CA PRO A 235 -14.96 -6.69 1.74
C PRO A 235 -16.00 -6.84 0.64
N THR A 236 -15.97 -5.92 -0.32
CA THR A 236 -16.79 -5.98 -1.52
C THR A 236 -15.90 -5.83 -2.76
N VAL A 237 -16.20 -6.59 -3.80
CA VAL A 237 -15.60 -6.46 -5.12
C VAL A 237 -16.74 -6.11 -6.07
N LYS A 238 -16.55 -5.05 -6.85
CA LYS A 238 -17.53 -4.58 -7.84
C LYS A 238 -17.51 -5.47 -9.07
#